data_6e8223b9d33315ca7dae70905db1fa4c
#
_entry.id   6e8223b9d33315ca7dae70905db1fa4c
#
_cell.length_a   1.000
_cell.length_b   1.000
_cell.length_c   1.000
_cell.angle_alpha   90.00
_cell.angle_beta   90.00
_cell.angle_gamma   90.00
#
_symmetry.space_group_name_H-M   'P 1'
#
loop_
_entity.id
_entity.type
_entity.pdbx_description
1 polymer ?
#
loop_
_entity_poly.entity_id
_entity_poly.type
_entity_poly.pdbx_seq_one_letter_code
_entity_poly.pdbx_strand_id
1 'polypeptide(L)'
;MKHFKFYNKKDILSLTKVRRFETKLGERLQCLPENAEWPEVLAQSKAKYVLLGIPEDIGVMANYGTGGVDTAWYPFLNTFLNAQSNDFLNGDEILLLGHYDFGDIKYLIENNAYNPEEKVDACR
;
A
#
# COMPACT_ATOMS: atom_id res chain seq x y z
N MET A 1 -5.64 -10.36 8.13
CA MET A 1 -6.72 -9.67 7.40
C MET A 1 -6.84 -10.26 6.01
N LYS A 2 -8.07 -10.54 5.61
CA LYS A 2 -8.35 -11.02 4.26
C LYS A 2 -8.15 -9.87 3.25
N HIS A 3 -7.61 -10.17 2.10
CA HIS A 3 -7.31 -9.21 1.03
C HIS A 3 -6.25 -8.16 1.37
N PHE A 4 -5.48 -8.37 2.41
CA PHE A 4 -4.39 -7.47 2.76
C PHE A 4 -3.04 -8.15 2.57
N LYS A 5 -2.13 -7.49 1.84
CA LYS A 5 -0.76 -7.94 1.69
C LYS A 5 0.14 -7.17 2.65
N PHE A 6 0.73 -7.87 3.61
CA PHE A 6 1.72 -7.30 4.53
C PHE A 6 3.10 -7.30 3.87
N TYR A 7 3.82 -6.20 4.03
CA TYR A 7 5.17 -6.06 3.50
C TYR A 7 6.20 -6.47 4.54
N ASN A 8 7.22 -7.17 4.09
CA ASN A 8 8.41 -7.44 4.87
C ASN A 8 9.58 -6.56 4.40
N LYS A 9 10.72 -6.64 5.09
CA LYS A 9 11.89 -5.82 4.75
C LYS A 9 12.39 -6.09 3.32
N LYS A 10 12.31 -7.32 2.87
CA LYS A 10 12.70 -7.71 1.52
C LYS A 10 11.82 -7.03 0.45
N ASP A 11 10.51 -6.96 0.68
CA ASP A 11 9.60 -6.27 -0.23
C ASP A 11 9.95 -4.79 -0.36
N ILE A 12 10.21 -4.14 0.76
CA ILE A 12 10.54 -2.71 0.81
C ILE A 12 11.88 -2.45 0.11
N LEU A 13 12.89 -3.23 0.40
CA LEU A 13 14.23 -3.06 -0.19
C LEU A 13 14.23 -3.35 -1.69
N SER A 14 13.35 -4.23 -2.17
CA SER A 14 13.25 -4.52 -3.61
C SER A 14 12.83 -3.29 -4.43
N LEU A 15 12.12 -2.35 -3.80
CA LEU A 15 11.66 -1.10 -4.42
C LEU A 15 12.59 0.09 -4.11
N THR A 16 13.60 -0.11 -3.29
CA THR A 16 14.52 0.94 -2.83
C THR A 16 15.85 0.81 -3.55
N LYS A 17 16.28 1.87 -4.23
CA LYS A 17 17.59 1.92 -4.88
C LYS A 17 18.62 2.41 -3.87
N VAL A 18 19.32 1.47 -3.24
CA VAL A 18 20.37 1.79 -2.27
C VAL A 18 21.55 2.44 -3.00
N ARG A 19 21.95 3.61 -2.53
CA ARG A 19 23.10 4.35 -3.06
C ARG A 19 24.09 4.66 -1.96
N ARG A 20 25.37 4.70 -2.35
CA ARG A 20 26.45 5.09 -1.45
C ARG A 20 26.28 6.53 -1.01
N PHE A 21 26.50 6.80 0.28
CA PHE A 21 26.39 8.13 0.92
C PHE A 21 24.97 8.70 1.00
N GLU A 22 23.94 7.90 0.69
CA GLU A 22 22.56 8.32 0.84
C GLU A 22 21.84 7.32 1.76
N THR A 23 20.97 7.82 2.62
CA THR A 23 20.05 6.99 3.40
C THR A 23 18.63 7.31 2.96
N LYS A 24 18.00 6.36 2.33
CA LYS A 24 16.64 6.52 1.81
C LYS A 24 15.61 6.06 2.83
N LEU A 25 14.38 6.57 2.70
CA LEU A 25 13.28 6.16 3.57
C LEU A 25 13.09 4.65 3.56
N GLY A 26 13.16 4.00 2.40
CA GLY A 26 13.02 2.55 2.29
C GLY A 26 14.05 1.75 3.08
N GLU A 27 15.22 2.31 3.35
CA GLU A 27 16.24 1.66 4.17
C GLU A 27 15.94 1.75 5.66
N ARG A 28 15.18 2.76 6.10
CA ARG A 28 14.93 3.04 7.52
C ARG A 28 13.51 2.71 7.98
N LEU A 29 12.56 2.61 7.08
CA LEU A 29 11.18 2.30 7.43
C LEU A 29 11.08 1.01 8.24
N GLN A 30 10.19 1.02 9.22
CA GLN A 30 9.82 -0.18 9.94
C GLN A 30 8.79 -0.98 9.15
N CYS A 31 8.79 -2.29 9.34
CA CYS A 31 7.81 -3.21 8.75
C CYS A 31 7.53 -4.32 9.75
N LEU A 32 6.53 -5.16 9.44
CA LEU A 32 6.24 -6.32 10.29
C LEU A 32 7.37 -7.35 10.16
N PRO A 33 7.88 -7.88 11.30
CA PRO A 33 8.76 -9.03 11.26
C PRO A 33 8.04 -10.26 10.71
N GLU A 34 8.79 -11.19 10.12
CA GLU A 34 8.23 -12.47 9.70
C GLU A 34 7.65 -13.22 10.90
N ASN A 35 6.52 -13.88 10.68
CA ASN A 35 5.79 -14.67 11.69
C ASN A 35 5.26 -13.86 12.88
N ALA A 36 5.21 -12.54 12.78
CA ALA A 36 4.63 -11.69 13.84
C ALA A 36 3.15 -11.40 13.58
N GLU A 37 2.39 -11.35 14.67
CA GLU A 37 0.99 -10.94 14.62
C GLU A 37 0.90 -9.42 14.49
N TRP A 38 0.22 -8.93 13.47
CA TRP A 38 0.16 -7.50 13.16
C TRP A 38 -0.41 -6.63 14.31
N PRO A 39 -1.45 -7.09 15.07
CA PRO A 39 -1.98 -6.25 16.15
C PRO A 39 -0.96 -6.04 17.27
N GLU A 40 -0.20 -7.07 17.61
CA GLU A 40 0.81 -7.00 18.67
C GLU A 40 1.97 -6.11 18.28
N VAL A 41 2.44 -6.24 17.03
CA VAL A 41 3.53 -5.41 16.53
C VAL A 41 3.14 -3.94 16.49
N LEU A 42 1.93 -3.62 16.03
CA LEU A 42 1.45 -2.24 16.02
C LEU A 42 1.34 -1.68 17.43
N ALA A 43 0.84 -2.48 18.38
CA ALA A 43 0.70 -2.04 19.78
C ALA A 43 2.06 -1.75 20.43
N GLN A 44 3.12 -2.46 20.03
CA GLN A 44 4.45 -2.33 20.61
C GLN A 44 5.39 -1.44 19.79
N SER A 45 4.98 -1.05 18.58
CA SER A 45 5.82 -0.25 17.69
C SER A 45 6.06 1.15 18.27
N LYS A 46 7.29 1.63 18.09
CA LYS A 46 7.66 3.01 18.41
C LYS A 46 7.45 3.95 17.23
N ALA A 47 6.96 3.46 16.10
CA ALA A 47 6.64 4.29 14.95
C ALA A 47 5.52 5.26 15.30
N LYS A 48 5.65 6.49 14.82
CA LYS A 48 4.62 7.53 15.02
C LYS A 48 3.52 7.45 13.96
N TYR A 49 3.84 6.90 12.79
CA TYR A 49 2.95 6.85 11.65
C TYR A 49 2.90 5.42 11.09
N VAL A 50 1.72 4.99 10.72
CA VAL A 50 1.51 3.74 9.99
C VAL A 50 1.00 4.09 8.61
N LEU A 51 1.73 3.65 7.58
CA LEU A 51 1.36 3.87 6.19
C LEU A 51 0.81 2.57 5.62
N LEU A 52 -0.36 2.64 5.03
CA LEU A 52 -0.93 1.53 4.29
C LEU A 52 -1.58 2.02 3.00
N GLY A 53 -1.62 1.16 2.00
CA GLY A 53 -2.22 1.47 0.71
C GLY A 53 -3.62 0.91 0.57
N ILE A 54 -4.47 1.68 -0.09
CA ILE A 54 -5.81 1.23 -0.49
C ILE A 54 -5.94 1.45 -2.00
N PRO A 55 -5.23 0.62 -2.82
CA PRO A 55 -5.25 0.79 -4.27
C PRO A 55 -6.54 0.23 -4.85
N GLU A 56 -7.59 1.03 -4.81
CA GLU A 56 -8.89 0.65 -5.33
C GLU A 56 -9.48 1.77 -6.19
N ASP A 57 -10.29 1.40 -7.15
CA ASP A 57 -11.07 2.32 -7.97
C ASP A 57 -12.56 1.94 -8.00
N ILE A 58 -12.95 0.96 -7.19
CA ILE A 58 -14.33 0.46 -7.10
C ILE A 58 -15.26 1.57 -6.62
N GLY A 59 -14.83 2.36 -5.62
CA GLY A 59 -15.59 3.49 -5.14
C GLY A 59 -15.80 4.57 -6.19
N VAL A 60 -14.78 4.81 -7.02
CA VAL A 60 -14.88 5.75 -8.14
C VAL A 60 -15.90 5.26 -9.15
N MET A 61 -15.86 3.97 -9.52
CA MET A 61 -16.82 3.37 -10.45
C MET A 61 -18.23 3.34 -9.86
N ALA A 62 -18.38 3.16 -8.57
CA ALA A 62 -19.67 3.21 -7.87
C ALA A 62 -20.32 4.59 -7.97
N ASN A 63 -19.55 5.63 -8.21
CA ASN A 63 -20.01 7.00 -8.41
C ASN A 63 -19.91 7.46 -9.87
N TYR A 64 -19.95 6.52 -10.82
CA TYR A 64 -19.88 6.76 -12.26
C TYR A 64 -18.57 7.40 -12.73
N GLY A 65 -17.51 7.34 -11.93
CA GLY A 65 -16.21 7.84 -12.32
C GLY A 65 -15.43 6.87 -13.21
N THR A 66 -14.35 7.35 -13.79
CA THR A 66 -13.42 6.55 -14.58
C THR A 66 -12.44 5.84 -13.66
N GLY A 67 -12.28 4.52 -13.84
CA GLY A 67 -11.30 3.73 -13.09
C GLY A 67 -9.86 4.06 -13.45
N GLY A 68 -8.92 3.39 -12.79
CA GLY A 68 -7.48 3.52 -13.04
C GLY A 68 -6.67 4.08 -11.88
N VAL A 69 -7.30 4.70 -10.88
CA VAL A 69 -6.59 5.26 -9.72
C VAL A 69 -5.92 4.20 -8.85
N ASP A 70 -6.35 2.95 -8.95
CA ASP A 70 -5.74 1.81 -8.26
C ASP A 70 -4.29 1.58 -8.67
N THR A 71 -3.87 2.09 -9.83
CA THR A 71 -2.49 1.96 -10.32
C THR A 71 -1.52 2.97 -9.72
N ALA A 72 -1.97 3.89 -8.87
CA ALA A 72 -1.15 4.95 -8.30
C ALA A 72 -0.25 4.48 -7.14
N TRP A 73 -0.54 3.35 -6.52
CA TRP A 73 0.14 2.91 -5.30
C TRP A 73 1.62 2.60 -5.52
N TYR A 74 1.97 1.77 -6.51
CA TYR A 74 3.36 1.43 -6.77
C TYR A 74 4.21 2.61 -7.26
N PRO A 75 3.75 3.48 -8.17
CA PRO A 75 4.47 4.72 -8.47
C PRO A 75 4.71 5.60 -7.24
N PHE A 76 3.72 5.71 -6.35
CA PHE A 76 3.89 6.42 -5.09
C PHE A 76 5.00 5.78 -4.24
N LEU A 77 4.97 4.46 -4.04
CA LEU A 77 5.98 3.76 -3.27
C LEU A 77 7.38 3.94 -3.85
N ASN A 78 7.52 3.81 -5.17
CA ASN A 78 8.80 3.99 -5.84
C ASN A 78 9.41 5.36 -5.58
N THR A 79 8.58 6.39 -5.52
CA THR A 79 9.03 7.75 -5.21
C THR A 79 9.30 7.92 -3.73
N PHE A 80 8.38 7.48 -2.88
CA PHE A 80 8.45 7.67 -1.43
C PHE A 80 9.64 6.91 -0.82
N LEU A 81 9.80 5.64 -1.16
CA LEU A 81 10.88 4.80 -0.62
C LEU A 81 12.27 5.27 -1.06
N ASN A 82 12.35 5.96 -2.18
CA ASN A 82 13.61 6.48 -2.72
C ASN A 82 13.90 7.94 -2.31
N ALA A 83 13.03 8.57 -1.55
CA ALA A 83 13.30 9.86 -0.94
C ALA A 83 14.31 9.71 0.20
N GLN A 84 15.13 10.73 0.41
CA GLN A 84 16.12 10.70 1.49
C GLN A 84 15.45 10.83 2.86
N SER A 85 15.87 10.00 3.81
CA SER A 85 15.51 10.15 5.21
C SER A 85 16.33 11.28 5.84
N ASN A 86 15.69 12.12 6.63
CA ASN A 86 16.34 13.23 7.32
C ASN A 86 15.65 13.50 8.66
N ASP A 87 16.09 14.54 9.37
CA ASP A 87 15.56 14.86 10.71
C ASP A 87 14.08 15.30 10.65
N PHE A 88 13.62 15.85 9.52
CA PHE A 88 12.25 16.29 9.34
C PHE A 88 11.33 15.16 8.87
N LEU A 89 11.88 14.21 8.11
CA LEU A 89 11.17 13.04 7.61
C LEU A 89 12.04 11.82 7.89
N ASN A 90 11.96 11.33 9.11
CA ASN A 90 12.77 10.21 9.58
C ASN A 90 12.04 8.89 9.33
N GLY A 91 12.63 8.01 8.54
CA GLY A 91 12.06 6.71 8.23
C GLY A 91 11.81 5.83 9.45
N ASP A 92 12.59 5.96 10.52
CA ASP A 92 12.39 5.19 11.75
C ASP A 92 11.04 5.46 12.43
N GLU A 93 10.41 6.60 12.13
CA GLU A 93 9.12 6.97 12.69
C GLU A 93 7.93 6.41 11.91
N ILE A 94 8.18 5.77 10.77
CA ILE A 94 7.16 5.30 9.85
C ILE A 94 7.19 3.77 9.76
N LEU A 95 6.05 3.13 9.96
CA LEU A 95 5.87 1.71 9.71
C LEU A 95 5.04 1.53 8.44
N LEU A 96 5.62 0.90 7.43
CA LEU A 96 4.91 0.56 6.19
C LEU A 96 4.27 -0.82 6.37
N LEU A 97 2.96 -0.85 6.50
CA LEU A 97 2.23 -2.08 6.80
C LEU A 97 2.03 -2.95 5.56
N GLY A 98 1.58 -2.36 4.48
CA GLY A 98 1.28 -3.06 3.25
C GLY A 98 0.15 -2.39 2.47
N HIS A 99 -0.60 -3.18 1.71
CA HIS A 99 -1.74 -2.65 0.97
C HIS A 99 -2.88 -3.66 0.89
N TYR A 100 -4.10 -3.15 0.71
CA TYR A 100 -5.25 -3.99 0.38
C TYR A 100 -5.18 -4.43 -1.08
N ASP A 101 -5.52 -5.68 -1.34
CA ASP A 101 -5.61 -6.23 -2.69
C ASP A 101 -7.07 -6.53 -3.00
N PHE A 102 -7.65 -5.72 -3.89
CA PHE A 102 -9.03 -5.86 -4.34
C PHE A 102 -9.14 -6.52 -5.71
N GLY A 103 -8.06 -7.13 -6.20
CA GLY A 103 -8.01 -7.73 -7.52
C GLY A 103 -9.10 -8.75 -7.78
N ASP A 104 -9.39 -9.61 -6.81
CA ASP A 104 -10.44 -10.63 -6.92
C ASP A 104 -11.82 -10.00 -7.09
N ILE A 105 -12.13 -8.98 -6.29
CA ILE A 105 -13.42 -8.29 -6.34
C ILE A 105 -13.55 -7.52 -7.65
N LYS A 106 -12.51 -6.82 -8.06
CA LYS A 106 -12.49 -6.08 -9.32
C LYS A 106 -12.64 -7.02 -10.52
N TYR A 107 -11.96 -8.16 -10.49
CA TYR A 107 -12.06 -9.17 -11.53
C TYR A 107 -13.51 -9.67 -11.68
N LEU A 108 -14.19 -9.96 -10.57
CA LEU A 108 -15.58 -10.41 -10.59
C LEU A 108 -16.51 -9.35 -11.20
N ILE A 109 -16.29 -8.08 -10.88
CA ILE A 109 -17.09 -6.97 -11.42
C ILE A 109 -16.85 -6.81 -12.92
N GLU A 110 -15.59 -6.81 -13.36
CA GLU A 110 -15.23 -6.55 -14.76
C GLU A 110 -15.58 -7.72 -15.69
N ASN A 111 -15.55 -8.95 -15.19
CA ASN A 111 -15.79 -10.15 -16.00
C ASN A 111 -17.24 -10.64 -15.99
N ASN A 112 -18.13 -9.98 -15.27
CA ASN A 112 -19.57 -10.18 -15.41
C ASN A 112 -20.12 -9.22 -16.47
N ALA A 113 -21.09 -9.67 -17.26
CA ALA A 113 -21.66 -8.87 -18.35
C ALA A 113 -22.67 -7.85 -17.80
N TYR A 114 -22.21 -6.93 -16.99
CA TYR A 114 -23.04 -5.87 -16.43
C TYR A 114 -23.21 -4.72 -17.43
N ASN A 115 -24.41 -4.16 -17.49
CA ASN A 115 -24.58 -2.84 -18.11
C ASN A 115 -23.99 -1.75 -17.17
N PRO A 116 -23.90 -0.46 -17.61
CA PRO A 116 -23.29 0.57 -16.76
C PRO A 116 -23.95 0.72 -15.39
N GLU A 117 -25.27 0.64 -15.30
CA GLU A 117 -25.98 0.76 -14.02
C GLU A 117 -25.75 -0.44 -13.12
N GLU A 118 -25.82 -1.66 -13.68
CA GLU A 118 -25.54 -2.89 -12.95
C GLU A 118 -24.11 -2.93 -12.44
N LYS A 119 -23.15 -2.42 -13.23
CA LYS A 119 -21.76 -2.34 -12.83
C LYS A 119 -21.56 -1.38 -11.66
N VAL A 120 -22.23 -0.23 -11.66
CA VAL A 120 -22.21 0.70 -10.54
C VAL A 120 -22.79 0.07 -9.28
N ASP A 121 -23.93 -0.63 -9.41
CA ASP A 121 -24.56 -1.32 -8.28
C ASP A 121 -23.66 -2.43 -7.72
N ALA A 122 -22.96 -3.18 -8.58
CA ALA A 122 -22.03 -4.22 -8.16
C ALA A 122 -20.82 -3.63 -7.38
N CYS A 123 -20.41 -2.39 -7.70
CA CYS A 123 -19.33 -1.70 -7.00
C CYS A 123 -19.75 -1.16 -5.63
N ARG A 124 -21.04 -0.96 -5.42
CA ARG A 124 -21.58 -0.50 -4.14
C ARG A 124 -21.77 -1.67 -3.17
#